data_e81d54c6afa85ecc82528e7d4d073a12
#
_entry.id   e81d54c6afa85ecc82528e7d4d073a12
#
_cell.length_a   1.000
_cell.length_b   1.000
_cell.length_c   1.000
_cell.angle_alpha   90.00
_cell.angle_beta   90.00
_cell.angle_gamma   90.00
#
_symmetry.space_group_name_H-M   'P 1'
#
loop_
_entity.id
_entity.type
_entity.pdbx_description
1 polymer ?
#
loop_
_entity_poly.entity_id
_entity_poly.type
_entity_poly.pdbx_seq_one_letter_code
_entity_poly.pdbx_strand_id
1 'polypeptide(L)'
;MLASDPGGTAGYAKIYAKDESASAEMFVQDEAGNVTKISPHNEQGEWEYYSRNVKTGKVVRINMEEMIKDIEALTGKSYIKYE
;
A
#
# COMPACT_ATOMS: atom_id res chain seq x y z
N MET A 1 -2.02 17.26 4.35
CA MET A 1 -1.94 16.20 3.34
C MET A 1 -0.87 16.56 2.33
N LEU A 2 -0.05 15.61 1.97
CA LEU A 2 1.03 15.82 1.01
C LEU A 2 0.60 15.44 -0.40
N ALA A 3 1.19 16.08 -1.41
CA ALA A 3 0.99 15.71 -2.82
C ALA A 3 1.98 14.63 -3.27
N SER A 4 3.09 14.48 -2.54
CA SER A 4 4.14 13.50 -2.86
C SER A 4 4.75 13.00 -1.56
N ASP A 5 5.54 11.92 -1.68
CA ASP A 5 6.24 11.37 -0.53
C ASP A 5 7.32 12.34 -0.03
N PRO A 6 7.49 12.49 1.31
CA PRO A 6 8.64 13.23 1.84
C PRO A 6 9.93 12.47 1.58
N GLY A 7 11.07 13.16 1.71
CA GLY A 7 12.37 12.49 1.66
C GLY A 7 12.64 11.74 2.97
N GLY A 8 13.50 10.72 2.91
CA GLY A 8 13.97 10.05 4.11
C GLY A 8 14.76 10.98 5.01
N THR A 9 14.65 10.80 6.33
CA THR A 9 15.37 11.60 7.33
C THR A 9 16.09 10.67 8.30
N ALA A 10 17.39 10.83 8.42
CA ALA A 10 18.22 10.00 9.29
C ALA A 10 17.68 9.98 10.72
N GLY A 11 17.53 8.78 11.29
CA GLY A 11 17.05 8.59 12.65
C GLY A 11 15.54 8.69 12.83
N TYR A 12 14.76 8.88 11.74
CA TYR A 12 13.32 9.06 11.84
C TYR A 12 12.55 8.16 10.89
N ALA A 13 11.43 7.63 11.38
CA ALA A 13 10.36 7.09 10.56
C ALA A 13 9.20 8.09 10.58
N LYS A 14 8.41 8.11 9.52
CA LYS A 14 7.32 9.07 9.35
C LYS A 14 6.00 8.39 9.08
N ILE A 15 4.93 8.98 9.61
CA ILE A 15 3.56 8.62 9.25
C ILE A 15 2.93 9.90 8.69
N TYR A 16 2.31 9.79 7.52
CA TYR A 16 1.76 10.98 6.85
C TYR A 16 0.57 10.61 5.95
N ALA A 17 -0.21 11.62 5.60
CA ALA A 17 -1.27 11.50 4.62
C ALA A 17 -0.78 12.07 3.29
N LYS A 18 -1.04 11.36 2.21
CA LYS A 18 -0.71 11.80 0.86
C LYS A 18 -1.92 11.58 -0.04
N ASP A 19 -2.15 12.50 -0.96
CA ASP A 19 -3.20 12.36 -1.95
C ASP A 19 -2.81 11.30 -2.97
N GLU A 20 -3.71 10.35 -3.19
CA GLU A 20 -3.54 9.32 -4.21
C GLU A 20 -4.86 9.18 -4.95
N SER A 21 -4.87 9.49 -6.25
CA SER A 21 -6.07 9.45 -7.08
C SER A 21 -7.24 10.21 -6.47
N ALA A 22 -6.98 11.44 -5.99
CA ALA A 22 -7.94 12.32 -5.35
C ALA A 22 -8.50 11.80 -4.01
N SER A 23 -7.82 10.81 -3.39
CA SER A 23 -8.15 10.30 -2.07
C SER A 23 -6.97 10.44 -1.14
N ALA A 24 -7.18 10.99 0.06
CA ALA A 24 -6.13 11.09 1.07
C ALA A 24 -5.90 9.71 1.69
N GLU A 25 -4.69 9.19 1.54
CA GLU A 25 -4.31 7.88 2.05
C GLU A 25 -3.17 7.99 3.05
N MET A 26 -3.12 7.05 3.99
CA MET A 26 -2.08 7.02 5.04
C MET A 26 -0.89 6.19 4.59
N PHE A 27 0.30 6.71 4.84
CA PHE A 27 1.56 6.06 4.49
C PHE A 27 2.50 6.06 5.67
N VAL A 28 3.40 5.09 5.70
CA VAL A 28 4.58 5.09 6.58
C VAL A 28 5.83 5.12 5.72
N GLN A 29 6.86 5.78 6.22
CA GLN A 29 8.14 5.87 5.56
C GLN A 29 9.25 5.60 6.56
N ASP A 30 10.21 4.76 6.19
CA ASP A 30 11.37 4.49 7.04
C ASP A 30 12.46 5.54 6.85
N GLU A 31 13.53 5.41 7.61
CA GLU A 31 14.68 6.30 7.57
C GLU A 31 15.30 6.40 6.17
N ALA A 32 15.34 5.30 5.44
CA ALA A 32 15.91 5.25 4.09
C ALA A 32 14.98 5.88 3.04
N GLY A 33 13.72 6.13 3.38
CA GLY A 33 12.73 6.70 2.47
C GLY A 33 11.84 5.67 1.78
N ASN A 34 11.93 4.39 2.17
CA ASN A 34 11.00 3.37 1.67
C ASN A 34 9.59 3.65 2.20
N VAL A 35 8.60 3.48 1.34
CA VAL A 35 7.22 3.89 1.63
C VAL A 35 6.29 2.69 1.52
N THR A 36 5.37 2.56 2.48
CA THR A 36 4.29 1.59 2.45
C THR A 36 2.97 2.29 2.75
N LYS A 37 1.95 2.00 1.96
CA LYS A 37 0.60 2.50 2.18
C LYS A 37 -0.07 1.65 3.25
N ILE A 38 -0.64 2.29 4.28
CA ILE A 38 -1.31 1.59 5.38
C ILE A 38 -2.83 1.71 5.35
N SER A 39 -3.39 2.54 4.48
CA SER A 39 -4.82 2.49 4.16
C SER A 39 -4.96 1.65 2.88
N PRO A 40 -5.34 0.37 2.98
CA PRO A 40 -5.03 -0.62 1.95
C PRO A 40 -6.10 -0.75 0.85
N HIS A 41 -6.50 0.37 0.24
CA HIS A 41 -7.53 0.35 -0.80
C HIS A 41 -7.03 1.00 -2.08
N ASN A 42 -7.42 0.44 -3.24
CA ASN A 42 -7.21 1.08 -4.54
C ASN A 42 -8.41 1.96 -4.89
N GLU A 43 -8.42 2.53 -6.10
CA GLU A 43 -9.48 3.42 -6.56
C GLU A 43 -10.87 2.75 -6.60
N GLN A 44 -10.91 1.44 -6.78
CA GLN A 44 -12.14 0.66 -6.79
C GLN A 44 -12.56 0.19 -5.41
N GLY A 45 -11.84 0.58 -4.36
CA GLY A 45 -12.11 0.13 -3.00
C GLY A 45 -11.63 -1.28 -2.69
N GLU A 46 -10.89 -1.89 -3.57
CA GLU A 46 -10.33 -3.23 -3.37
C GLU A 46 -9.06 -3.19 -2.54
N TRP A 47 -8.82 -4.24 -1.81
CA TRP A 47 -7.66 -4.38 -0.94
C TRP A 47 -6.37 -4.45 -1.75
N GLU A 48 -5.41 -3.56 -1.43
CA GLU A 48 -4.17 -3.42 -2.17
C GLU A 48 -2.98 -3.35 -1.21
N TYR A 49 -1.89 -4.05 -1.54
CA TYR A 49 -0.60 -3.80 -0.93
C TYR A 49 0.19 -2.85 -1.82
N TYR A 50 0.80 -1.84 -1.22
CA TYR A 50 1.63 -0.88 -1.95
C TYR A 50 2.93 -0.63 -1.17
N SER A 51 4.06 -0.70 -1.86
CA SER A 51 5.34 -0.34 -1.29
C SER A 51 6.29 0.20 -2.36
N ARG A 52 7.08 1.20 -1.99
CA ARG A 52 8.12 1.76 -2.84
C ARG A 52 9.48 1.57 -2.18
N ASN A 53 10.41 0.95 -2.90
CA ASN A 53 11.76 0.71 -2.45
C ASN A 53 12.70 1.76 -3.05
N VAL A 54 13.37 2.56 -2.22
CA VAL A 54 14.22 3.65 -2.71
C VAL A 54 15.52 3.16 -3.32
N LYS A 55 16.05 2.01 -2.89
CA LYS A 55 17.31 1.46 -3.42
C LYS A 55 17.14 0.98 -4.85
N THR A 56 16.04 0.33 -5.16
CA THR A 56 15.79 -0.22 -6.48
C THR A 56 14.92 0.69 -7.34
N GLY A 57 14.25 1.67 -6.74
CA GLY A 57 13.28 2.52 -7.40
C GLY A 57 11.99 1.80 -7.78
N LYS A 58 11.83 0.56 -7.33
CA LYS A 58 10.67 -0.25 -7.70
C LYS A 58 9.47 0.06 -6.82
N VAL A 59 8.31 0.13 -7.46
CA VAL A 59 7.02 0.23 -6.80
C VAL A 59 6.31 -1.10 -7.00
N VAL A 60 5.81 -1.67 -5.90
CA VAL A 60 5.03 -2.90 -5.92
C VAL A 60 3.59 -2.56 -5.57
N ARG A 61 2.67 -2.92 -6.45
CA ARG A 61 1.23 -2.85 -6.19
C ARG A 61 0.66 -4.25 -6.39
N ILE A 62 -0.01 -4.77 -5.36
CA ILE A 62 -0.62 -6.09 -5.42
C ILE A 62 -2.09 -5.95 -5.06
N ASN A 63 -2.97 -6.34 -5.99
CA ASN A 63 -4.39 -6.44 -5.68
C ASN A 63 -4.60 -7.70 -4.84
N MET A 64 -4.54 -7.54 -3.53
CA MET A 64 -4.61 -8.64 -2.56
C MET A 64 -5.96 -9.35 -2.61
N GLU A 65 -7.02 -8.57 -2.77
CA GLU A 65 -8.37 -9.13 -2.79
C GLU A 65 -8.57 -10.05 -4.00
N GLU A 66 -8.15 -9.59 -5.18
CA GLU A 66 -8.27 -10.36 -6.41
C GLU A 66 -7.39 -11.60 -6.38
N MET A 67 -6.14 -11.45 -5.89
CA MET A 67 -5.22 -12.56 -5.74
C MET A 67 -5.79 -13.65 -4.83
N ILE A 68 -6.38 -13.28 -3.71
CA ILE A 68 -6.97 -14.23 -2.76
C ILE A 68 -8.20 -14.90 -3.37
N LYS A 69 -9.02 -14.15 -4.11
CA LYS A 69 -10.16 -14.75 -4.82
C LYS A 69 -9.74 -15.82 -5.81
N ASP A 70 -8.64 -15.58 -6.52
CA ASP A 70 -8.09 -16.57 -7.45
C ASP A 70 -7.59 -17.81 -6.71
N ILE A 71 -6.93 -17.65 -5.57
CA ILE A 71 -6.49 -18.76 -4.73
C ILE A 71 -7.69 -19.54 -4.20
N GLU A 72 -8.74 -18.88 -3.78
CA GLU A 72 -9.98 -19.53 -3.32
C GLU A 72 -10.60 -20.36 -4.44
N ALA A 73 -10.63 -19.84 -5.66
CA ALA A 73 -11.15 -20.57 -6.81
C ALA A 73 -10.33 -21.82 -7.14
N LEU A 74 -9.01 -21.74 -6.98
CA LEU A 74 -8.11 -22.86 -7.24
C LEU A 74 -8.17 -23.94 -6.15
N THR A 75 -8.28 -23.53 -4.90
CA THR A 75 -8.19 -24.46 -3.75
C THR A 75 -9.55 -24.93 -3.24
N GLY A 76 -10.62 -24.19 -3.56
CA GLY A 76 -11.96 -24.45 -3.01
C GLY A 76 -12.11 -24.05 -1.55
N LYS A 77 -11.10 -23.36 -0.97
CA LYS A 77 -11.16 -22.87 0.40
C LYS A 77 -11.58 -21.42 0.43
N SER A 78 -12.13 -20.98 1.57
CA SER A 78 -12.52 -19.59 1.77
C SER A 78 -11.54 -18.92 2.73
N TYR A 79 -10.96 -17.82 2.31
CA TYR A 79 -10.03 -17.02 3.12
C TYR A 79 -10.60 -15.65 3.46
N ILE A 80 -11.45 -15.09 2.61
CA ILE A 80 -12.04 -13.78 2.80
C ILE A 80 -13.45 -13.94 3.34
N LYS A 81 -13.77 -13.19 4.42
CA LYS A 81 -15.13 -13.09 4.94
C LYS A 81 -15.61 -11.66 4.73
N TYR A 82 -16.71 -11.51 4.04
CA TYR A 82 -17.38 -10.22 3.86
C TYR A 82 -18.44 -10.07 4.94
N GLU A 83 -18.33 -8.99 5.70
CA GLU A 83 -19.26 -8.69 6.79
C GLU A 83 -20.03 -7.40 6.55
#